data_991aa73d2a7227c123990e6b733390f2
#
_entry.id   991aa73d2a7227c123990e6b733390f2
#
_cell.length_a   1.000
_cell.length_b   1.000
_cell.length_c   1.000
_cell.angle_alpha   90.00
_cell.angle_beta   90.00
_cell.angle_gamma   90.00
#
_symmetry.space_group_name_H-M   'P 1'
#
loop_
_entity.id
_entity.type
_entity.pdbx_description
1 polymer ?
#
loop_
_entity_poly.entity_id
_entity_poly.type
_entity_poly.pdbx_seq_one_letter_code
_entity_poly.pdbx_strand_id
1 'polypeptide(L)'
;MGFRRLTCPHLALEGPALTTALVGIGMAFAAPPMPNPNLEDTLLAGSIEGMERDDLRVLAILMTWLGVHAAWINVDRLTTLVGQQSSLRVRAFWGAAAHWLDKDRRFARLSKNYGGPRLDLLATGTDFHLRRAGEDPRFAGGPLRVPAGILRDRKGDVLTPTELARIHGAYRRRILLGPSYRADMWAELDQDPSLSAAELARHTHTADGLLDYLIGANDWC
;
A
#
# COMPACT_ATOMS: atom_id res chain seq x y z
N MET A 1 19.84 -24.42 2.25
CA MET A 1 19.55 -23.59 3.44
C MET A 1 18.40 -22.69 3.10
N GLY A 2 17.24 -22.88 3.73
CA GLY A 2 16.05 -22.06 3.49
C GLY A 2 16.22 -20.72 4.21
N PHE A 3 16.19 -19.62 3.48
CA PHE A 3 16.16 -18.28 4.06
C PHE A 3 14.88 -18.13 4.89
N ARG A 4 15.00 -18.08 6.21
CA ARG A 4 13.91 -17.66 7.08
C ARG A 4 13.65 -16.19 6.79
N ARG A 5 12.54 -15.88 6.14
CA ARG A 5 12.03 -14.51 6.07
C ARG A 5 11.76 -14.06 7.51
N LEU A 6 12.54 -13.12 8.01
CA LEU A 6 12.21 -12.41 9.24
C LEU A 6 10.92 -11.61 8.97
N THR A 7 9.81 -12.15 9.45
CA THR A 7 8.59 -11.37 9.57
C THR A 7 8.79 -10.43 10.73
N CYS A 8 9.22 -9.19 10.47
CA CYS A 8 9.08 -8.15 11.48
C CYS A 8 7.59 -8.02 11.82
N PRO A 9 7.25 -7.95 13.13
CA PRO A 9 5.87 -7.74 13.52
C PRO A 9 5.38 -6.44 12.86
N HIS A 10 4.31 -6.57 12.10
CA HIS A 10 3.60 -5.45 11.52
C HIS A 10 3.17 -4.56 12.69
N LEU A 11 3.68 -3.35 12.78
CA LEU A 11 3.13 -2.35 13.68
C LEU A 11 1.68 -2.11 13.23
N ALA A 12 0.73 -2.59 14.03
CA ALA A 12 -0.68 -2.41 13.74
C ALA A 12 -0.98 -0.90 13.85
N LEU A 13 -1.07 -0.22 12.71
CA LEU A 13 -1.50 1.16 12.64
C LEU A 13 -3.02 1.18 12.78
N GLU A 14 -3.52 1.70 13.89
CA GLU A 14 -4.96 1.79 14.17
C GLU A 14 -5.33 3.16 14.74
N GLY A 15 -6.59 3.53 14.59
CA GLY A 15 -7.14 4.76 15.17
C GLY A 15 -6.36 6.03 14.81
N PRO A 16 -5.97 6.86 15.81
CA PRO A 16 -5.23 8.10 15.56
C PRO A 16 -3.88 7.87 14.87
N ALA A 17 -3.16 6.79 15.19
CA ALA A 17 -1.88 6.48 14.56
C ALA A 17 -2.04 6.18 13.06
N LEU A 18 -3.08 5.45 12.68
CA LEU A 18 -3.42 5.22 11.27
C LEU A 18 -3.77 6.54 10.58
N THR A 19 -4.59 7.37 11.22
CA THR A 19 -5.00 8.66 10.62
C THR A 19 -3.78 9.55 10.36
N THR A 20 -2.85 9.68 11.32
CA THR A 20 -1.61 10.46 11.14
C THR A 20 -0.71 9.86 10.05
N ALA A 21 -0.64 8.54 9.93
CA ALA A 21 0.11 7.86 8.88
C ALA A 21 -0.52 8.08 7.49
N LEU A 22 -1.84 8.01 7.35
CA LEU A 22 -2.56 8.32 6.11
C LEU A 22 -2.28 9.75 5.65
N VAL A 23 -2.28 10.72 6.60
CA VAL A 23 -1.88 12.10 6.28
C VAL A 23 -0.41 12.16 5.86
N GLY A 24 0.47 11.41 6.51
CA GLY A 24 1.89 11.34 6.18
C GLY A 24 2.19 10.82 4.77
N ILE A 25 1.31 9.96 4.21
CA ILE A 25 1.39 9.53 2.81
C ILE A 25 0.56 10.39 1.83
N GLY A 26 0.11 11.56 2.28
CA GLY A 26 -0.53 12.55 1.42
C GLY A 26 -2.04 12.41 1.23
N MET A 27 -2.75 11.76 2.15
CA MET A 27 -4.21 11.70 2.18
C MET A 27 -4.78 12.77 3.13
N ALA A 28 -5.86 13.44 2.73
CA ALA A 28 -6.46 14.53 3.51
C ALA A 28 -7.37 13.99 4.62
N PHE A 29 -6.86 14.00 5.85
CA PHE A 29 -7.62 13.79 7.07
C PHE A 29 -7.32 14.90 8.08
N ALA A 30 -8.21 15.08 9.06
CA ALA A 30 -8.05 16.10 10.11
C ALA A 30 -7.11 15.62 11.22
N ALA A 31 -5.83 15.45 10.90
CA ALA A 31 -4.78 15.04 11.83
C ALA A 31 -3.42 15.61 11.40
N PRO A 32 -2.44 15.75 12.32
CA PRO A 32 -1.07 16.05 11.94
C PRO A 32 -0.45 14.90 11.15
N PRO A 33 0.46 15.17 10.20
CA PRO A 33 1.12 14.12 9.45
C PRO A 33 2.15 13.37 10.31
N MET A 34 2.15 12.02 10.23
CA MET A 34 3.27 11.21 10.71
C MET A 34 4.48 11.45 9.80
N PRO A 35 5.68 11.69 10.32
CA PRO A 35 6.88 11.81 9.49
C PRO A 35 7.23 10.47 8.83
N ASN A 36 7.41 10.47 7.50
CA ASN A 36 7.89 9.33 6.71
C ASN A 36 7.29 7.95 7.08
N PRO A 37 5.95 7.78 7.20
CA PRO A 37 5.40 6.47 7.50
C PRO A 37 5.66 5.52 6.32
N ASN A 38 5.79 4.22 6.61
CA ASN A 38 5.95 3.27 5.51
C ASN A 38 4.69 3.22 4.64
N LEU A 39 4.86 3.35 3.33
CA LEU A 39 3.75 3.46 2.38
C LEU A 39 2.90 2.19 2.37
N GLU A 40 3.51 1.02 2.22
CA GLU A 40 2.80 -0.26 2.09
C GLU A 40 2.10 -0.66 3.39
N ASP A 41 2.75 -0.42 4.55
CA ASP A 41 2.15 -0.68 5.86
C ASP A 41 0.93 0.22 6.07
N THR A 42 1.04 1.50 5.72
CA THR A 42 -0.06 2.47 5.84
C THR A 42 -1.22 2.14 4.90
N LEU A 43 -0.93 1.76 3.64
CA LEU A 43 -1.93 1.35 2.67
C LEU A 43 -2.67 0.08 3.13
N LEU A 44 -1.92 -0.91 3.64
CA LEU A 44 -2.51 -2.13 4.17
C LEU A 44 -3.40 -1.83 5.38
N ALA A 45 -2.91 -1.05 6.36
CA ALA A 45 -3.68 -0.67 7.53
C ALA A 45 -4.96 0.11 7.15
N GLY A 46 -4.87 1.05 6.21
CA GLY A 46 -6.03 1.74 5.66
C GLY A 46 -7.04 0.80 4.99
N SER A 47 -6.56 -0.23 4.27
CA SER A 47 -7.45 -1.24 3.68
C SER A 47 -8.12 -2.13 4.72
N ILE A 48 -7.45 -2.45 5.82
CA ILE A 48 -8.02 -3.18 6.96
C ILE A 48 -9.13 -2.34 7.61
N GLU A 49 -8.84 -1.08 7.92
CA GLU A 49 -9.83 -0.15 8.48
C GLU A 49 -11.07 -0.07 7.58
N GLY A 50 -10.84 0.15 6.28
CA GLY A 50 -11.92 0.28 5.32
C GLY A 50 -12.74 -0.98 5.12
N MET A 51 -12.12 -2.15 5.06
CA MET A 51 -12.80 -3.42 4.77
C MET A 51 -13.41 -4.07 6.00
N GLU A 52 -12.77 -3.98 7.17
CA GLU A 52 -13.25 -4.66 8.39
C GLU A 52 -14.18 -3.77 9.22
N ARG A 53 -14.03 -2.44 9.13
CA ARG A 53 -14.89 -1.47 9.83
C ARG A 53 -15.87 -0.75 8.91
N ASP A 54 -15.94 -1.16 7.64
CA ASP A 54 -16.81 -0.60 6.60
C ASP A 54 -16.61 0.93 6.42
N ASP A 55 -15.37 1.44 6.61
CA ASP A 55 -15.07 2.85 6.34
C ASP A 55 -14.87 3.08 4.83
N LEU A 56 -15.98 3.33 4.15
CA LEU A 56 -16.02 3.59 2.71
C LEU A 56 -15.28 4.88 2.32
N ARG A 57 -15.11 5.84 3.25
CA ARG A 57 -14.36 7.06 2.98
C ARG A 57 -12.86 6.75 2.87
N VAL A 58 -12.33 5.98 3.80
CA VAL A 58 -10.93 5.55 3.75
C VAL A 58 -10.67 4.76 2.48
N LEU A 59 -11.55 3.81 2.11
CA LEU A 59 -11.40 3.04 0.85
C LEU A 59 -11.46 3.94 -0.39
N ALA A 60 -12.36 4.92 -0.42
CA ALA A 60 -12.48 5.84 -1.56
C ALA A 60 -11.21 6.68 -1.76
N ILE A 61 -10.64 7.23 -0.66
CA ILE A 61 -9.39 7.99 -0.70
C ILE A 61 -8.22 7.06 -1.10
N LEU A 62 -8.16 5.84 -0.55
CA LEU A 62 -7.13 4.85 -0.85
C LEU A 62 -7.14 4.45 -2.32
N MET A 63 -8.32 4.20 -2.91
CA MET A 63 -8.46 3.91 -4.34
C MET A 63 -8.03 5.09 -5.21
N THR A 64 -8.35 6.32 -4.80
CA THR A 64 -7.90 7.53 -5.49
C THR A 64 -6.37 7.65 -5.40
N TRP A 65 -5.80 7.43 -4.22
CA TRP A 65 -4.35 7.45 -4.00
C TRP A 65 -3.63 6.41 -4.86
N LEU A 66 -4.15 5.19 -4.95
CA LEU A 66 -3.61 4.14 -5.83
C LEU A 66 -3.61 4.59 -7.29
N GLY A 67 -4.68 5.25 -7.76
CA GLY A 67 -4.77 5.79 -9.12
C GLY A 67 -3.70 6.83 -9.46
N VAL A 68 -3.18 7.55 -8.43
CA VAL A 68 -2.17 8.61 -8.60
C VAL A 68 -0.75 8.07 -8.38
N HIS A 69 -0.56 7.16 -7.42
CA HIS A 69 0.75 6.81 -6.87
C HIS A 69 1.18 5.35 -7.09
N ALA A 70 0.39 4.53 -7.78
CA ALA A 70 0.69 3.09 -7.97
C ALA A 70 2.10 2.85 -8.54
N ALA A 71 2.60 3.76 -9.38
CA ALA A 71 3.94 3.67 -9.96
C ALA A 71 5.06 3.61 -8.91
N TRP A 72 4.84 4.17 -7.72
CA TRP A 72 5.84 4.35 -6.66
C TRP A 72 5.68 3.39 -5.48
N ILE A 73 4.78 2.40 -5.61
CA ILE A 73 4.59 1.33 -4.61
C ILE A 73 5.66 0.25 -4.79
N ASN A 74 6.25 -0.20 -3.69
CA ASN A 74 7.02 -1.45 -3.64
C ASN A 74 6.03 -2.63 -3.63
N VAL A 75 5.64 -3.07 -4.83
CA VAL A 75 4.60 -4.09 -5.00
C VAL A 75 5.02 -5.44 -4.43
N ASP A 76 6.31 -5.78 -4.41
CA ASP A 76 6.79 -7.03 -3.82
C ASP A 76 6.59 -7.04 -2.30
N ARG A 77 6.88 -5.91 -1.63
CA ARG A 77 6.59 -5.74 -0.20
C ARG A 77 5.09 -5.82 0.05
N LEU A 78 4.29 -5.05 -0.67
CA LEU A 78 2.83 -5.06 -0.54
C LEU A 78 2.25 -6.47 -0.75
N THR A 79 2.72 -7.20 -1.76
CA THR A 79 2.29 -8.59 -2.03
C THR A 79 2.56 -9.51 -0.84
N THR A 80 3.73 -9.36 -0.22
CA THR A 80 4.09 -10.15 0.97
C THR A 80 3.18 -9.82 2.16
N LEU A 81 2.96 -8.53 2.42
CA LEU A 81 2.11 -8.06 3.52
C LEU A 81 0.65 -8.52 3.35
N VAL A 82 0.09 -8.38 2.16
CA VAL A 82 -1.28 -8.83 1.84
C VAL A 82 -1.40 -10.36 1.94
N GLY A 83 -0.37 -11.10 1.51
CA GLY A 83 -0.33 -12.56 1.61
C GLY A 83 -0.36 -13.09 3.05
N GLN A 84 0.08 -12.28 4.02
CA GLN A 84 0.08 -12.61 5.45
C GLN A 84 -1.26 -12.28 6.14
N GLN A 85 -2.18 -11.58 5.47
CA GLN A 85 -3.46 -11.21 6.04
C GLN A 85 -4.38 -12.43 6.18
N SER A 86 -5.00 -12.56 7.35
CA SER A 86 -6.05 -13.57 7.59
C SER A 86 -7.39 -13.18 6.96
N SER A 87 -7.68 -11.88 6.86
CA SER A 87 -8.93 -11.38 6.31
C SER A 87 -9.04 -11.63 4.81
N LEU A 88 -10.04 -12.42 4.43
CA LEU A 88 -10.38 -12.64 3.02
C LEU A 88 -10.91 -11.38 2.34
N ARG A 89 -11.60 -10.50 3.07
CA ARG A 89 -12.13 -9.23 2.55
C ARG A 89 -10.99 -8.30 2.14
N VAL A 90 -9.97 -8.16 2.99
CA VAL A 90 -8.76 -7.35 2.70
C VAL A 90 -8.00 -7.95 1.51
N ARG A 91 -7.83 -9.27 1.46
CA ARG A 91 -7.17 -9.94 0.34
C ARG A 91 -7.96 -9.77 -0.97
N ALA A 92 -9.30 -9.84 -0.92
CA ALA A 92 -10.16 -9.60 -2.09
C ALA A 92 -10.07 -8.15 -2.58
N PHE A 93 -10.00 -7.17 -1.66
CA PHE A 93 -9.80 -5.76 -2.00
C PHE A 93 -8.49 -5.56 -2.77
N TRP A 94 -7.39 -6.09 -2.27
CA TRP A 94 -6.09 -5.97 -2.94
C TRP A 94 -6.02 -6.77 -4.25
N GLY A 95 -6.71 -7.92 -4.33
CA GLY A 95 -6.89 -8.65 -5.57
C GLY A 95 -7.64 -7.85 -6.62
N ALA A 96 -8.69 -7.11 -6.21
CA ALA A 96 -9.47 -6.23 -7.09
C ALA A 96 -8.65 -5.00 -7.51
N ALA A 97 -7.91 -4.38 -6.60
CA ALA A 97 -7.00 -3.28 -6.93
C ALA A 97 -5.93 -3.71 -7.94
N ALA A 98 -5.35 -4.90 -7.75
CA ALA A 98 -4.38 -5.47 -8.68
C ALA A 98 -5.00 -5.78 -10.06
N HIS A 99 -6.26 -6.24 -10.09
CA HIS A 99 -7.00 -6.44 -11.34
C HIS A 99 -7.23 -5.12 -12.09
N TRP A 100 -7.59 -4.05 -11.39
CA TRP A 100 -7.74 -2.72 -11.98
C TRP A 100 -6.40 -2.16 -12.51
N LEU A 101 -5.29 -2.47 -11.83
CA LEU A 101 -3.93 -2.00 -12.18
C LEU A 101 -3.19 -2.99 -13.10
N ASP A 102 -3.88 -3.87 -13.82
CA ASP A 102 -3.35 -4.99 -14.61
C ASP A 102 -2.36 -4.60 -15.72
N LYS A 103 -2.42 -3.35 -16.20
CA LYS A 103 -1.45 -2.79 -17.16
C LYS A 103 -0.03 -2.73 -16.58
N ASP A 104 0.10 -2.64 -15.26
CA ASP A 104 1.37 -2.72 -14.56
C ASP A 104 1.63 -4.16 -14.11
N ARG A 105 2.49 -4.87 -14.83
CA ARG A 105 2.83 -6.28 -14.58
C ARG A 105 3.34 -6.57 -13.16
N ARG A 106 3.82 -5.55 -12.44
CA ARG A 106 4.26 -5.71 -11.05
C ARG A 106 3.13 -6.20 -10.15
N PHE A 107 1.88 -5.81 -10.43
CA PHE A 107 0.69 -6.20 -9.67
C PHE A 107 0.20 -7.63 -9.94
N ALA A 108 0.71 -8.32 -10.96
CA ALA A 108 0.26 -9.67 -11.33
C ALA A 108 0.45 -10.73 -10.22
N ARG A 109 1.43 -10.54 -9.31
CA ARG A 109 1.62 -11.44 -8.16
C ARG A 109 0.63 -11.11 -7.03
N LEU A 110 0.30 -9.85 -6.85
CA LEU A 110 -0.64 -9.39 -5.83
C LEU A 110 -2.05 -9.95 -6.09
N SER A 111 -2.48 -10.01 -7.36
CA SER A 111 -3.79 -10.59 -7.73
C SER A 111 -3.93 -12.06 -7.31
N LYS A 112 -2.83 -12.81 -7.20
CA LYS A 112 -2.82 -14.23 -6.80
C LYS A 112 -3.03 -14.45 -5.29
N ASN A 113 -2.98 -13.40 -4.49
CA ASN A 113 -3.20 -13.50 -3.03
C ASN A 113 -4.67 -13.79 -2.67
N TYR A 114 -5.57 -13.69 -3.64
CA TYR A 114 -6.97 -14.05 -3.47
C TYR A 114 -7.44 -14.97 -4.60
N GLY A 115 -7.96 -16.14 -4.24
CA GLY A 115 -8.52 -17.14 -5.18
C GLY A 115 -9.93 -17.60 -4.79
N GLY A 116 -10.60 -16.83 -3.91
CA GLY A 116 -11.95 -17.13 -3.43
C GLY A 116 -13.06 -16.63 -4.39
N PRO A 117 -14.33 -16.79 -4.00
CA PRO A 117 -15.47 -16.27 -4.75
C PRO A 117 -15.47 -14.74 -4.72
N ARG A 118 -16.19 -14.13 -5.66
CA ARG A 118 -16.42 -12.68 -5.63
C ARG A 118 -17.16 -12.28 -4.35
N LEU A 119 -16.62 -11.30 -3.63
CA LEU A 119 -17.22 -10.76 -2.41
C LEU A 119 -17.94 -9.43 -2.69
N ASP A 120 -18.88 -9.10 -1.84
CA ASP A 120 -19.54 -7.80 -1.84
C ASP A 120 -18.76 -6.80 -0.98
N LEU A 121 -18.57 -5.57 -1.47
CA LEU A 121 -18.02 -4.49 -0.66
C LEU A 121 -18.98 -4.15 0.49
N LEU A 122 -20.26 -3.96 0.18
CA LEU A 122 -21.26 -3.59 1.17
C LEU A 122 -21.76 -4.85 1.91
N ALA A 123 -21.91 -4.74 3.23
CA ALA A 123 -22.47 -5.82 4.04
C ALA A 123 -23.92 -6.18 3.63
N THR A 124 -24.67 -5.20 3.12
CA THR A 124 -26.06 -5.39 2.67
C THR A 124 -26.39 -4.51 1.47
N GLY A 125 -27.37 -4.92 0.65
CA GLY A 125 -27.93 -4.10 -0.41
C GLY A 125 -27.07 -3.97 -1.67
N THR A 126 -25.97 -4.71 -1.81
CA THR A 126 -25.12 -4.65 -3.01
C THR A 126 -25.90 -4.85 -4.29
N ASP A 127 -26.75 -5.88 -4.37
CA ASP A 127 -27.55 -6.16 -5.58
C ASP A 127 -28.54 -5.05 -5.94
N PHE A 128 -29.11 -4.38 -4.92
CA PHE A 128 -29.97 -3.23 -5.15
C PHE A 128 -29.20 -2.08 -5.79
N HIS A 129 -28.05 -1.75 -5.24
CA HIS A 129 -27.19 -0.67 -5.76
C HIS A 129 -26.62 -1.00 -7.15
N LEU A 130 -26.23 -2.26 -7.39
CA LEU A 130 -25.75 -2.72 -8.70
C LEU A 130 -26.84 -2.60 -9.78
N ARG A 131 -28.09 -2.99 -9.46
CA ARG A 131 -29.21 -2.82 -10.42
C ARG A 131 -29.49 -1.37 -10.73
N ARG A 132 -29.32 -0.46 -9.76
CA ARG A 132 -29.62 0.97 -9.92
C ARG A 132 -28.51 1.75 -10.62
N ALA A 133 -27.26 1.48 -10.31
CA ALA A 133 -26.12 2.32 -10.71
C ALA A 133 -25.07 1.56 -11.55
N GLY A 134 -25.20 0.25 -11.68
CA GLY A 134 -24.18 -0.59 -12.28
C GLY A 134 -22.98 -0.87 -11.35
N GLU A 135 -22.00 -1.59 -11.83
CA GLU A 135 -20.75 -1.88 -11.15
C GLU A 135 -19.71 -0.78 -11.43
N ASP A 136 -18.92 -0.44 -10.44
CA ASP A 136 -17.77 0.47 -10.60
C ASP A 136 -16.77 -0.16 -11.58
N PRO A 137 -16.42 0.52 -12.70
CA PRO A 137 -15.54 -0.04 -13.73
C PRO A 137 -14.17 -0.49 -13.21
N ARG A 138 -13.68 0.10 -12.12
CA ARG A 138 -12.39 -0.28 -11.50
C ARG A 138 -12.40 -1.70 -10.92
N PHE A 139 -13.58 -2.22 -10.61
CA PHE A 139 -13.79 -3.51 -9.95
C PHE A 139 -14.49 -4.55 -10.86
N ALA A 140 -14.91 -4.13 -12.05
CA ALA A 140 -15.63 -5.00 -12.99
C ALA A 140 -14.78 -6.23 -13.35
N GLY A 141 -15.36 -7.42 -13.16
CA GLY A 141 -14.67 -8.70 -13.40
C GLY A 141 -13.66 -9.11 -12.33
N GLY A 142 -13.33 -8.24 -11.38
CA GLY A 142 -12.44 -8.51 -10.25
C GLY A 142 -13.11 -9.30 -9.12
N PRO A 143 -12.34 -9.65 -8.07
CA PRO A 143 -12.85 -10.46 -6.96
C PRO A 143 -13.78 -9.71 -5.99
N LEU A 144 -13.95 -8.40 -6.12
CA LEU A 144 -14.82 -7.59 -5.28
C LEU A 144 -15.92 -6.92 -6.13
N ARG A 145 -17.18 -7.03 -5.74
CA ARG A 145 -18.31 -6.34 -6.37
C ARG A 145 -18.53 -4.99 -5.67
N VAL A 146 -18.37 -3.92 -6.40
CA VAL A 146 -18.50 -2.56 -5.90
C VAL A 146 -19.52 -1.80 -6.75
N PRO A 147 -20.66 -1.34 -6.19
CA PRO A 147 -21.59 -0.53 -6.94
C PRO A 147 -20.97 0.82 -7.33
N ALA A 148 -21.29 1.29 -8.54
CA ALA A 148 -20.84 2.58 -9.03
C ALA A 148 -21.25 3.72 -8.08
N GLY A 149 -20.32 4.67 -7.87
CA GLY A 149 -20.54 5.83 -7.02
C GLY A 149 -20.39 5.59 -5.51
N ILE A 150 -20.16 4.36 -5.04
CA ILE A 150 -19.87 4.09 -3.62
C ILE A 150 -18.44 4.57 -3.28
N LEU A 151 -17.44 4.15 -4.02
CA LEU A 151 -16.07 4.63 -3.83
C LEU A 151 -15.77 5.78 -4.79
N ARG A 152 -16.28 6.98 -4.45
CA ARG A 152 -16.12 8.18 -5.28
C ARG A 152 -14.66 8.58 -5.41
N ASP A 153 -14.30 9.10 -6.58
CA ASP A 153 -13.00 9.73 -6.80
C ASP A 153 -12.84 10.98 -5.90
N ARG A 154 -11.71 11.07 -5.22
CA ARG A 154 -11.40 12.08 -4.21
C ARG A 154 -10.06 12.77 -4.50
N LYS A 155 -9.86 13.18 -5.75
CA LYS A 155 -8.60 13.80 -6.20
C LYS A 155 -8.17 15.00 -5.35
N GLY A 156 -9.12 15.78 -4.85
CA GLY A 156 -8.84 16.90 -3.95
C GLY A 156 -8.37 16.48 -2.55
N ASP A 157 -8.55 15.20 -2.18
CA ASP A 157 -8.14 14.65 -0.89
C ASP A 157 -6.80 13.89 -0.96
N VAL A 158 -6.07 13.98 -2.08
CA VAL A 158 -4.79 13.29 -2.28
C VAL A 158 -3.76 14.27 -2.84
N LEU A 159 -2.58 14.33 -2.23
CA LEU A 159 -1.46 15.12 -2.75
C LEU A 159 -1.01 14.59 -4.12
N THR A 160 -0.49 15.46 -4.96
CA THR A 160 0.19 15.07 -6.19
C THR A 160 1.54 14.41 -5.89
N PRO A 161 2.13 13.62 -6.81
CA PRO A 161 3.46 13.04 -6.63
C PRO A 161 4.54 14.08 -6.29
N THR A 162 4.48 15.26 -6.89
CA THR A 162 5.43 16.34 -6.62
C THR A 162 5.29 16.89 -5.20
N GLU A 163 4.06 17.07 -4.73
CA GLU A 163 3.80 17.54 -3.37
C GLU A 163 4.22 16.51 -2.33
N LEU A 164 3.86 15.23 -2.54
CA LEU A 164 4.23 14.16 -1.64
C LEU A 164 5.76 13.98 -1.57
N ALA A 165 6.48 14.08 -2.69
CA ALA A 165 7.92 13.98 -2.72
C ALA A 165 8.64 15.09 -1.93
N ARG A 166 8.00 16.24 -1.71
CA ARG A 166 8.57 17.33 -0.89
C ARG A 166 8.56 17.01 0.60
N ILE A 167 7.56 16.27 1.07
CA ILE A 167 7.32 16.01 2.49
C ILE A 167 7.68 14.58 2.92
N HIS A 168 7.85 13.64 1.98
CA HIS A 168 8.07 12.23 2.27
C HIS A 168 9.38 11.74 1.65
N GLY A 169 10.40 11.51 2.48
CA GLY A 169 11.76 11.15 2.04
C GLY A 169 11.82 9.85 1.24
N ALA A 170 11.22 8.76 1.75
CA ALA A 170 11.21 7.47 1.04
C ALA A 170 10.47 7.57 -0.30
N TYR A 171 9.36 8.29 -0.38
CA TYR A 171 8.64 8.52 -1.63
C TYR A 171 9.51 9.28 -2.65
N ARG A 172 10.22 10.32 -2.21
CA ARG A 172 11.17 11.06 -3.05
C ARG A 172 12.28 10.17 -3.58
N ARG A 173 12.87 9.31 -2.73
CA ARG A 173 13.89 8.35 -3.16
C ARG A 173 13.34 7.33 -4.15
N ARG A 174 12.08 6.89 -4.02
CA ARG A 174 11.44 6.00 -4.98
C ARG A 174 11.19 6.64 -6.35
N ILE A 175 10.95 7.94 -6.42
CA ILE A 175 10.89 8.67 -7.70
C ILE A 175 12.24 8.64 -8.41
N LEU A 176 13.35 8.77 -7.66
CA LEU A 176 14.70 8.82 -8.22
C LEU A 176 15.28 7.45 -8.57
N LEU A 177 15.04 6.44 -7.75
CA LEU A 177 15.70 5.13 -7.80
C LEU A 177 14.75 3.98 -8.21
N GLY A 178 13.45 4.27 -8.37
CA GLY A 178 12.40 3.27 -8.50
C GLY A 178 11.89 2.75 -7.14
N PRO A 179 10.69 2.15 -7.12
CA PRO A 179 10.05 1.65 -5.89
C PRO A 179 10.67 0.31 -5.45
N SER A 180 11.74 0.38 -4.70
CA SER A 180 12.53 -0.76 -4.25
C SER A 180 13.01 -0.58 -2.81
N TYR A 181 13.38 -1.68 -2.16
CA TYR A 181 14.02 -1.66 -0.84
C TYR A 181 15.27 -0.77 -0.82
N ARG A 182 16.02 -0.71 -1.93
CA ARG A 182 17.19 0.18 -2.05
C ARG A 182 16.80 1.65 -1.87
N ALA A 183 15.69 2.09 -2.45
CA ALA A 183 15.22 3.47 -2.29
C ALA A 183 14.82 3.75 -0.84
N ASP A 184 14.19 2.78 -0.17
CA ASP A 184 13.79 2.90 1.24
C ASP A 184 15.03 2.95 2.16
N MET A 185 16.03 2.12 1.91
CA MET A 185 17.31 2.15 2.66
C MET A 185 18.02 3.50 2.54
N TRP A 186 18.08 4.05 1.34
CA TRP A 186 18.67 5.39 1.15
C TRP A 186 17.88 6.48 1.88
N ALA A 187 16.57 6.34 1.98
CA ALA A 187 15.75 7.30 2.72
C ALA A 187 16.01 7.22 4.24
N GLU A 188 16.24 6.04 4.79
CA GLU A 188 16.64 5.85 6.19
C GLU A 188 18.04 6.45 6.45
N LEU A 189 19.01 6.18 5.58
CA LEU A 189 20.37 6.73 5.70
C LEU A 189 20.41 8.25 5.55
N ASP A 190 19.49 8.87 4.81
CA ASP A 190 19.37 10.33 4.76
C ASP A 190 18.92 10.93 6.10
N GLN A 191 18.18 10.17 6.90
CA GLN A 191 17.70 10.61 8.21
C GLN A 191 18.71 10.33 9.30
N ASP A 192 19.32 9.15 9.25
CA ASP A 192 20.38 8.73 10.19
C ASP A 192 21.49 7.95 9.44
N PRO A 193 22.59 8.65 9.09
CA PRO A 193 23.73 8.02 8.42
C PRO A 193 24.49 7.00 9.29
N SER A 194 24.21 6.93 10.59
CA SER A 194 24.90 6.05 11.53
C SER A 194 24.27 4.66 11.65
N LEU A 195 23.13 4.42 10.99
CA LEU A 195 22.41 3.16 11.04
C LEU A 195 23.29 1.99 10.56
N SER A 196 23.36 0.95 11.38
CA SER A 196 24.00 -0.30 11.00
C SER A 196 23.18 -1.06 9.94
N ALA A 197 23.81 -1.98 9.22
CA ALA A 197 23.14 -2.84 8.25
C ALA A 197 21.93 -3.59 8.85
N ALA A 198 22.08 -4.10 10.09
CA ALA A 198 21.00 -4.80 10.77
C ALA A 198 19.81 -3.87 11.14
N GLU A 199 20.07 -2.61 11.46
CA GLU A 199 19.04 -1.60 11.73
C GLU A 199 18.32 -1.21 10.45
N LEU A 200 19.07 -0.96 9.37
CA LEU A 200 18.50 -0.71 8.04
C LEU A 200 17.59 -1.86 7.59
N ALA A 201 18.04 -3.12 7.76
CA ALA A 201 17.22 -4.28 7.42
C ALA A 201 15.91 -4.30 8.21
N ARG A 202 15.94 -3.99 9.49
CA ARG A 202 14.75 -3.93 10.33
C ARG A 202 13.82 -2.78 9.93
N HIS A 203 14.34 -1.59 9.68
CA HIS A 203 13.54 -0.41 9.30
C HIS A 203 12.90 -0.59 7.92
N THR A 204 13.64 -1.13 6.96
CA THR A 204 13.14 -1.34 5.61
C THR A 204 12.44 -2.69 5.42
N HIS A 205 12.39 -3.53 6.46
CA HIS A 205 11.86 -4.90 6.41
C HIS A 205 12.51 -5.76 5.31
N THR A 206 13.79 -5.54 5.09
CA THR A 206 14.59 -6.24 4.10
C THR A 206 15.25 -7.47 4.76
N ALA A 207 15.37 -8.58 4.05
CA ALA A 207 16.13 -9.73 4.56
C ALA A 207 17.65 -9.40 4.59
N ASP A 208 18.35 -9.78 5.67
CA ASP A 208 19.77 -9.46 5.87
C ASP A 208 20.66 -9.80 4.67
N GLY A 209 20.42 -10.94 3.99
CA GLY A 209 21.20 -11.34 2.82
C GLY A 209 21.00 -10.48 1.55
N LEU A 210 19.93 -9.71 1.46
CA LEU A 210 19.71 -8.74 0.39
C LEU A 210 20.50 -7.46 0.66
N LEU A 211 20.73 -7.15 1.92
CA LEU A 211 21.52 -6.00 2.36
C LEU A 211 22.99 -6.15 1.98
N ASP A 212 23.59 -7.31 2.27
CA ASP A 212 24.98 -7.60 1.92
C ASP A 212 25.20 -7.49 0.40
N TYR A 213 24.21 -7.94 -0.41
CA TYR A 213 24.25 -7.79 -1.86
C TYR A 213 24.15 -6.32 -2.30
N LEU A 214 23.30 -5.52 -1.66
CA LEU A 214 23.06 -4.11 -2.04
C LEU A 214 24.18 -3.18 -1.55
N ILE A 215 24.83 -3.49 -0.41
CA ILE A 215 25.97 -2.75 0.11
C ILE A 215 27.24 -3.15 -0.65
N GLY A 216 27.48 -4.45 -0.87
CA GLY A 216 28.63 -4.95 -1.61
C GLY A 216 28.65 -4.57 -3.09
N ALA A 217 27.50 -4.23 -3.68
CA ALA A 217 27.44 -3.69 -5.04
C ALA A 217 27.87 -2.21 -5.15
N ASN A 218 28.15 -1.53 -4.05
CA ASN A 218 28.60 -0.13 -4.04
C ASN A 218 30.12 0.04 -3.93
N ASP A 219 30.91 -1.05 -3.87
CA ASP A 219 32.39 -0.98 -3.90
C ASP A 219 32.94 -0.68 -5.32
N TRP A 220 32.12 -0.16 -6.22
CA TRP A 220 32.50 0.30 -7.56
C TRP A 220 32.33 1.82 -7.66
N CYS A 221 33.20 2.59 -6.97
CA CYS A 221 33.53 3.97 -7.29
C CYS A 221 35.01 4.19 -7.08
#